data_0eacebab816c2efa76fbc29980d0c51f
#
_entry.id   0eacebab816c2efa76fbc29980d0c51f
#
_cell.length_a   1.000
_cell.length_b   1.000
_cell.length_c   1.000
_cell.angle_alpha   90.00
_cell.angle_beta   90.00
_cell.angle_gamma   90.00
#
_symmetry.space_group_name_H-M   'P 1'
#
loop_
_entity.id
_entity.type
_entity.pdbx_description
1 polymer ?
#
loop_
_entity_poly.entity_id
_entity_poly.type
_entity_poly.pdbx_seq_one_letter_code
_entity_poly.pdbx_strand_id
1 'polypeptide(L)'
;MAREIFEVTKDRFHLQDPCCYILQGTWPKEAKMRAKLDGSEVKAEIQRLEVVSALERFKDPDLMRGERITAAVQLPESLEGYQKLSIYAEMPEKTFCWFSISVKNLEKRRGKPQFYIEEEKVQQGFLRVRGWAVAAEPVRIQIFDENKEKIQAEVLRTERVDVEQLYEEMEQMENKDKSGFFVELTNLKGKVVYIVFYAGNTKSVHVVPLQQTVVIRKKIEKYAKKGIRYWKTQGSAALVGKVAAKVRTAS
;
A
#
# COMPACT_ATOMS: atom_id res chain seq x y z
N MET A 1 27.24 -14.52 5.22
CA MET A 1 25.97 -14.82 5.92
C MET A 1 24.87 -14.01 5.27
N ALA A 2 23.95 -14.67 4.55
CA ALA A 2 22.78 -14.01 4.01
C ALA A 2 21.89 -13.53 5.18
N ARG A 3 21.50 -12.26 5.17
CA ARG A 3 20.56 -11.71 6.16
C ARG A 3 19.17 -12.22 5.81
N GLU A 4 18.58 -13.03 6.67
CA GLU A 4 17.17 -13.36 6.60
C GLU A 4 16.35 -12.06 6.71
N ILE A 5 15.59 -11.74 5.67
CA ILE A 5 14.73 -10.55 5.67
C ILE A 5 13.30 -11.03 5.87
N PHE A 6 12.83 -10.92 7.10
CA PHE A 6 11.41 -11.08 7.41
C PHE A 6 10.75 -9.71 7.36
N GLU A 7 9.83 -9.51 6.42
CA GLU A 7 9.22 -8.20 6.21
C GLU A 7 7.74 -8.30 5.87
N VAL A 8 6.99 -7.26 6.25
CA VAL A 8 5.63 -7.06 5.79
C VAL A 8 5.67 -6.48 4.37
N THR A 9 5.05 -7.18 3.44
CA THR A 9 4.96 -6.78 2.03
C THR A 9 3.72 -5.97 1.74
N LYS A 10 2.61 -6.27 2.44
CA LYS A 10 1.33 -5.57 2.33
C LYS A 10 0.68 -5.44 3.69
N ASP A 11 -0.06 -4.35 3.87
CA ASP A 11 -0.85 -4.11 5.06
C ASP A 11 -2.14 -3.37 4.69
N ARG A 12 -3.27 -3.76 5.30
CA ARG A 12 -4.59 -3.18 5.03
C ARG A 12 -5.56 -3.40 6.18
N PHE A 13 -6.64 -2.65 6.23
CA PHE A 13 -7.81 -3.02 7.02
C PHE A 13 -8.66 -4.05 6.27
N HIS A 14 -9.33 -4.91 7.00
CA HIS A 14 -10.42 -5.74 6.47
C HIS A 14 -11.54 -4.82 5.98
N LEU A 15 -12.16 -5.12 4.82
CA LEU A 15 -13.11 -4.19 4.21
C LEU A 15 -14.38 -4.03 5.06
N GLN A 16 -14.89 -5.12 5.62
CA GLN A 16 -16.14 -5.14 6.40
C GLN A 16 -15.90 -4.97 7.90
N ASP A 17 -14.68 -5.21 8.39
CA ASP A 17 -14.31 -5.04 9.80
C ASP A 17 -13.21 -4.00 9.96
N PRO A 18 -13.55 -2.75 10.29
CA PRO A 18 -12.56 -1.68 10.48
C PRO A 18 -11.70 -1.87 11.75
N CYS A 19 -11.99 -2.85 12.58
CA CYS A 19 -11.17 -3.24 13.72
C CYS A 19 -10.16 -4.34 13.38
N CYS A 20 -10.31 -5.03 12.27
CA CYS A 20 -9.39 -6.06 11.81
C CYS A 20 -8.33 -5.47 10.88
N TYR A 21 -7.06 -5.51 11.31
CA TYR A 21 -5.92 -5.06 10.52
C TYR A 21 -5.13 -6.26 10.02
N ILE A 22 -5.01 -6.38 8.70
CA ILE A 22 -4.43 -7.52 8.01
C ILE A 22 -3.02 -7.16 7.52
N LEU A 23 -2.09 -8.06 7.76
CA LEU A 23 -0.70 -7.96 7.35
C LEU A 23 -0.31 -9.21 6.55
N GLN A 24 0.36 -9.01 5.44
CA GLN A 24 0.91 -10.10 4.64
C GLN A 24 2.42 -9.94 4.52
N GLY A 25 3.16 -11.03 4.63
CA GLY A 25 4.61 -10.95 4.54
C GLY A 25 5.31 -12.28 4.75
N THR A 26 6.62 -12.21 4.91
CA THR A 26 7.47 -13.35 5.25
C THR A 26 7.68 -13.41 6.75
N TRP A 27 7.55 -14.61 7.32
CA TRP A 27 7.56 -14.87 8.75
C TRP A 27 8.47 -16.05 9.09
N PRO A 28 9.19 -16.02 10.22
CA PRO A 28 9.99 -17.18 10.66
C PRO A 28 9.07 -18.34 11.04
N LYS A 29 9.35 -19.55 10.53
CA LYS A 29 8.47 -20.73 10.69
C LYS A 29 8.08 -21.07 12.13
N GLU A 30 8.97 -20.85 13.09
CA GLU A 30 8.78 -21.25 14.49
C GLU A 30 8.46 -20.08 15.42
N ALA A 31 8.36 -18.85 14.88
CA ALA A 31 8.12 -17.68 15.71
C ALA A 31 6.66 -17.60 16.20
N LYS A 32 6.48 -17.16 17.44
CA LYS A 32 5.18 -16.74 17.98
C LYS A 32 4.96 -15.28 17.66
N MET A 33 3.72 -14.93 17.30
CA MET A 33 3.34 -13.55 17.07
C MET A 33 2.81 -12.91 18.34
N ARG A 34 3.29 -11.69 18.63
CA ARG A 34 2.68 -10.80 19.61
C ARG A 34 2.43 -9.44 19.02
N ALA A 35 1.20 -8.98 19.12
CA ALA A 35 0.82 -7.63 18.74
C ALA A 35 0.60 -6.78 19.98
N LYS A 36 1.10 -5.55 19.97
CA LYS A 36 1.01 -4.63 21.12
C LYS A 36 0.64 -3.22 20.66
N LEU A 37 -0.32 -2.61 21.36
CA LEU A 37 -0.59 -1.17 21.32
C LEU A 37 0.07 -0.52 22.53
N ASP A 38 1.10 0.30 22.31
CA ASP A 38 1.91 0.95 23.35
C ASP A 38 2.34 0.03 24.50
N GLY A 39 2.67 -1.23 24.18
CA GLY A 39 3.06 -2.24 25.15
C GLY A 39 1.93 -3.15 25.65
N SER A 40 0.66 -2.76 25.53
CA SER A 40 -0.49 -3.60 25.87
C SER A 40 -0.78 -4.62 24.76
N GLU A 41 -0.94 -5.90 25.12
CA GLU A 41 -1.21 -6.94 24.14
C GLU A 41 -2.60 -6.80 23.50
N VAL A 42 -2.65 -7.02 22.19
CA VAL A 42 -3.88 -7.12 21.41
C VAL A 42 -3.93 -8.48 20.71
N LYS A 43 -5.15 -8.97 20.48
CA LYS A 43 -5.34 -10.28 19.84
C LYS A 43 -4.75 -10.25 18.42
N ALA A 44 -3.95 -11.25 18.08
CA ALA A 44 -3.40 -11.45 16.75
C ALA A 44 -3.47 -12.93 16.38
N GLU A 45 -3.94 -13.21 15.19
CA GLU A 45 -4.06 -14.56 14.64
C GLU A 45 -3.24 -14.66 13.35
N ILE A 46 -2.56 -15.79 13.17
CA ILE A 46 -1.79 -16.08 11.97
C ILE A 46 -2.55 -17.13 11.16
N GLN A 47 -2.87 -16.80 9.92
CA GLN A 47 -3.20 -17.79 8.89
C GLN A 47 -1.97 -18.05 8.04
N ARG A 48 -1.54 -19.30 7.99
CA ARG A 48 -0.47 -19.71 7.10
C ARG A 48 -1.06 -19.97 5.73
N LEU A 49 -0.58 -19.22 4.75
CA LEU A 49 -0.96 -19.45 3.36
C LEU A 49 -0.18 -20.65 2.85
N GLU A 50 -0.87 -21.69 2.39
CA GLU A 50 -0.23 -22.71 1.56
C GLU A 50 0.39 -22.02 0.35
N VAL A 51 1.66 -22.31 0.10
CA VAL A 51 2.40 -21.73 -1.02
C VAL A 51 1.81 -22.28 -2.30
N VAL A 52 0.90 -21.52 -2.90
CA VAL A 52 0.48 -21.80 -4.27
C VAL A 52 1.70 -21.60 -5.17
N SER A 53 2.06 -22.62 -5.91
CA SER A 53 3.25 -22.87 -6.72
C SER A 53 3.67 -21.78 -7.75
N ALA A 54 3.03 -20.64 -7.81
CA ALA A 54 3.39 -19.55 -8.71
C ALA A 54 4.76 -18.90 -8.40
N LEU A 55 5.39 -19.19 -7.26
CA LEU A 55 6.66 -18.63 -6.80
C LEU A 55 7.87 -19.56 -6.97
N GLU A 56 7.69 -20.75 -7.45
CA GLU A 56 8.83 -21.62 -7.83
C GLU A 56 9.71 -21.02 -8.96
N ARG A 57 9.27 -19.94 -9.60
CA ARG A 57 10.05 -19.24 -10.64
C ARG A 57 11.16 -18.33 -10.09
N PHE A 58 11.10 -17.98 -8.83
CA PHE A 58 12.17 -17.23 -8.15
C PHE A 58 12.91 -18.17 -7.21
N LYS A 59 13.80 -18.97 -7.77
CA LYS A 59 14.75 -19.81 -7.04
C LYS A 59 15.82 -18.93 -6.37
N ASP A 60 15.44 -18.18 -5.35
CA ASP A 60 16.39 -17.63 -4.40
C ASP A 60 16.40 -18.55 -3.17
N PRO A 61 17.42 -19.40 -3.01
CA PRO A 61 17.49 -20.33 -1.89
C PRO A 61 17.53 -19.63 -0.53
N ASP A 62 17.87 -18.33 -0.47
CA ASP A 62 17.93 -17.56 0.76
C ASP A 62 16.54 -17.05 1.23
N LEU A 63 15.53 -17.05 0.32
CA LEU A 63 14.12 -16.77 0.65
C LEU A 63 13.38 -17.99 1.26
N MET A 64 13.99 -19.17 1.27
CA MET A 64 13.34 -20.43 1.68
C MET A 64 13.25 -20.65 3.20
N ARG A 65 13.82 -19.79 4.03
CA ARG A 65 13.78 -19.95 5.50
C ARG A 65 12.56 -19.34 6.19
N GLY A 66 11.77 -18.54 5.48
CA GLY A 66 10.52 -17.97 5.94
C GLY A 66 9.32 -18.65 5.32
N GLU A 67 8.20 -18.59 5.99
CA GLU A 67 6.89 -18.91 5.43
C GLU A 67 6.14 -17.63 5.08
N ARG A 68 5.23 -17.70 4.10
CA ARG A 68 4.30 -16.60 3.84
C ARG A 68 3.13 -16.74 4.77
N ILE A 69 2.78 -15.64 5.40
CA ILE A 69 1.65 -15.59 6.30
C ILE A 69 0.72 -14.42 5.95
N THR A 70 -0.54 -14.60 6.30
CA THR A 70 -1.48 -13.51 6.56
C THR A 70 -1.72 -13.46 8.06
N ALA A 71 -1.52 -12.32 8.67
CA ALA A 71 -1.82 -12.09 10.07
C ALA A 71 -2.99 -11.12 10.19
N ALA A 72 -3.96 -11.47 11.01
CA ALA A 72 -5.08 -10.61 11.38
C ALA A 72 -4.87 -10.11 12.82
N VAL A 73 -4.87 -8.79 13.00
CA VAL A 73 -4.72 -8.14 14.29
C VAL A 73 -6.02 -7.45 14.64
N GLN A 74 -6.66 -7.88 15.72
CA GLN A 74 -7.89 -7.26 16.20
C GLN A 74 -7.56 -6.02 17.03
N LEU A 75 -7.95 -4.87 16.52
CA LEU A 75 -7.77 -3.58 17.17
C LEU A 75 -9.03 -3.21 17.98
N PRO A 76 -8.91 -2.42 19.04
CA PRO A 76 -10.07 -1.87 19.73
C PRO A 76 -10.85 -0.89 18.84
N GLU A 77 -12.13 -0.69 19.15
CA GLU A 77 -12.98 0.27 18.44
C GLU A 77 -12.44 1.69 18.50
N SER A 78 -11.95 2.12 19.65
CA SER A 78 -11.23 3.40 19.81
C SER A 78 -9.74 3.18 19.95
N LEU A 79 -8.97 3.92 19.17
CA LEU A 79 -7.51 3.98 19.29
C LEU A 79 -7.05 5.26 19.99
N GLU A 80 -7.97 5.99 20.60
CA GLU A 80 -7.65 7.21 21.35
C GLU A 80 -6.71 6.90 22.51
N GLY A 81 -5.69 7.73 22.69
CA GLY A 81 -4.66 7.54 23.72
C GLY A 81 -3.51 6.64 23.32
N TYR A 82 -3.66 5.82 22.29
CA TYR A 82 -2.56 4.99 21.76
C TYR A 82 -1.74 5.74 20.71
N GLN A 83 -0.44 5.45 20.67
CA GLN A 83 0.49 6.08 19.71
C GLN A 83 0.98 5.12 18.66
N LYS A 84 1.16 3.82 18.97
CA LYS A 84 1.87 2.89 18.14
C LYS A 84 1.35 1.46 18.25
N LEU A 85 1.10 0.83 17.11
CA LEU A 85 0.96 -0.62 16.97
C LEU A 85 2.34 -1.21 16.63
N SER A 86 2.74 -2.25 17.34
CA SER A 86 3.95 -3.02 17.06
C SER A 86 3.67 -4.50 17.08
N ILE A 87 4.23 -5.22 16.12
CA ILE A 87 4.07 -6.67 15.97
C ILE A 87 5.44 -7.31 16.04
N TYR A 88 5.59 -8.24 16.96
CA TYR A 88 6.83 -8.90 17.27
C TYR A 88 6.79 -10.35 16.86
N ALA A 89 7.89 -10.84 16.33
CA ALA A 89 8.20 -12.25 16.16
C ALA A 89 9.10 -12.70 17.31
N GLU A 90 8.60 -13.64 18.11
CA GLU A 90 9.33 -14.24 19.23
C GLU A 90 9.82 -15.62 18.84
N MET A 91 11.12 -15.79 18.80
CA MET A 91 11.82 -17.06 18.64
C MET A 91 12.53 -17.42 19.94
N PRO A 92 12.92 -18.69 20.16
CA PRO A 92 13.59 -19.10 21.39
C PRO A 92 14.84 -18.26 21.74
N GLU A 93 15.57 -17.82 20.73
CA GLU A 93 16.86 -17.12 20.93
C GLU A 93 16.74 -15.59 20.81
N LYS A 94 15.68 -15.07 20.18
CA LYS A 94 15.54 -13.62 19.93
C LYS A 94 14.11 -13.20 19.67
N THR A 95 13.81 -11.98 20.05
CA THR A 95 12.57 -11.27 19.68
C THR A 95 12.92 -10.09 18.81
N PHE A 96 12.20 -9.87 17.72
CA PHE A 96 12.37 -8.67 16.89
C PHE A 96 11.03 -8.09 16.47
N CYS A 97 11.02 -6.78 16.22
CA CYS A 97 9.85 -6.09 15.71
C CYS A 97 9.73 -6.36 14.20
N TRP A 98 8.71 -7.14 13.82
CA TRP A 98 8.40 -7.46 12.43
C TRP A 98 7.72 -6.31 11.71
N PHE A 99 6.79 -5.64 12.40
CA PHE A 99 6.04 -4.51 11.85
C PHE A 99 5.78 -3.45 12.92
N SER A 100 5.71 -2.20 12.48
CA SER A 100 5.36 -1.10 13.37
C SER A 100 4.76 0.06 12.59
N ILE A 101 3.64 0.58 13.10
CA ILE A 101 2.91 1.72 12.50
C ILE A 101 2.39 2.63 13.60
N SER A 102 2.41 3.96 13.36
CA SER A 102 1.76 4.91 14.28
C SER A 102 0.24 4.81 14.19
N VAL A 103 -0.44 4.97 15.32
CA VAL A 103 -1.91 4.99 15.40
C VAL A 103 -2.49 6.08 14.50
N LYS A 104 -1.85 7.24 14.43
CA LYS A 104 -2.24 8.30 13.49
C LYS A 104 -2.32 7.83 12.03
N ASN A 105 -1.43 6.94 11.60
CA ASN A 105 -1.45 6.39 10.25
C ASN A 105 -2.50 5.28 10.08
N LEU A 106 -2.76 4.50 11.12
CA LEU A 106 -3.87 3.54 11.15
C LEU A 106 -5.22 4.27 11.00
N GLU A 107 -5.48 5.28 11.83
CA GLU A 107 -6.72 6.06 11.80
C GLU A 107 -6.96 6.77 10.46
N LYS A 108 -5.90 7.19 9.78
CA LYS A 108 -6.02 7.77 8.44
C LYS A 108 -6.56 6.79 7.39
N ARG A 109 -6.41 5.49 7.61
CA ARG A 109 -6.75 4.42 6.65
C ARG A 109 -7.99 3.63 7.07
N ARG A 110 -8.32 3.65 8.36
CA ARG A 110 -9.39 2.85 8.98
C ARG A 110 -10.74 3.18 8.37
N GLY A 111 -11.47 2.16 7.92
CA GLY A 111 -12.81 2.28 7.34
C GLY A 111 -12.92 3.13 6.07
N LYS A 112 -11.79 3.46 5.41
CA LYS A 112 -11.78 4.26 4.19
C LYS A 112 -11.64 3.40 2.94
N PRO A 113 -12.13 3.88 1.80
CA PRO A 113 -11.87 3.23 0.53
C PRO A 113 -10.38 2.99 0.31
N GLN A 114 -10.02 1.76 -0.02
CA GLN A 114 -8.67 1.38 -0.42
C GLN A 114 -8.58 1.49 -1.93
N PHE A 115 -7.48 2.05 -2.43
CA PHE A 115 -7.27 2.20 -3.86
C PHE A 115 -5.80 2.06 -4.23
N TYR A 116 -5.57 1.73 -5.48
CA TYR A 116 -4.25 1.71 -6.08
C TYR A 116 -4.30 2.30 -7.48
N ILE A 117 -3.34 3.16 -7.79
CA ILE A 117 -3.17 3.74 -9.12
C ILE A 117 -2.09 2.95 -9.86
N GLU A 118 -2.50 2.26 -10.91
CA GLU A 118 -1.62 1.46 -11.77
C GLU A 118 -0.95 2.32 -12.83
N GLU A 119 -1.74 3.20 -13.42
CA GLU A 119 -1.30 4.11 -14.48
C GLU A 119 -1.75 5.53 -14.17
N GLU A 120 -0.82 6.48 -14.24
CA GLU A 120 -1.07 7.90 -14.18
C GLU A 120 -0.24 8.57 -15.28
N LYS A 121 -0.92 9.04 -16.32
CA LYS A 121 -0.31 9.81 -17.41
C LYS A 121 -0.83 11.23 -17.39
N VAL A 122 0.08 12.18 -17.24
CA VAL A 122 -0.20 13.61 -17.30
C VAL A 122 0.56 14.19 -18.46
N GLN A 123 -0.17 14.82 -19.36
CA GLN A 123 0.36 15.62 -20.47
C GLN A 123 -0.31 17.01 -20.44
N GLN A 124 0.13 17.92 -21.30
CA GLN A 124 -0.43 19.28 -21.30
C GLN A 124 -1.95 19.24 -21.55
N GLY A 125 -2.73 19.60 -20.53
CA GLY A 125 -4.18 19.60 -20.57
C GLY A 125 -4.88 18.23 -20.62
N PHE A 126 -4.13 17.14 -20.46
CA PHE A 126 -4.63 15.76 -20.52
C PHE A 126 -4.23 14.99 -19.28
N LEU A 127 -5.15 14.20 -18.74
CA LEU A 127 -4.93 13.27 -17.65
C LEU A 127 -5.59 11.94 -17.98
N ARG A 128 -4.83 10.85 -17.86
CA ARG A 128 -5.35 9.48 -17.87
C ARG A 128 -4.95 8.80 -16.57
N VAL A 129 -5.93 8.21 -15.90
CA VAL A 129 -5.71 7.43 -14.68
C VAL A 129 -6.43 6.11 -14.76
N ARG A 130 -5.72 5.04 -14.40
CA ARG A 130 -6.26 3.69 -14.30
C ARG A 130 -5.85 3.09 -12.98
N GLY A 131 -6.75 2.28 -12.40
CA GLY A 131 -6.47 1.58 -11.16
C GLY A 131 -7.69 0.81 -10.66
N TRP A 132 -7.70 0.56 -9.36
CA TRP A 132 -8.82 -0.05 -8.68
C TRP A 132 -9.12 0.64 -7.34
N ALA A 133 -10.35 0.50 -6.87
CA ALA A 133 -10.79 1.02 -5.58
C ALA A 133 -11.87 0.10 -4.99
N VAL A 134 -11.72 -0.23 -3.71
CA VAL A 134 -12.59 -1.14 -2.95
C VAL A 134 -12.90 -0.57 -1.58
N ALA A 135 -14.08 -0.88 -1.05
CA ALA A 135 -14.51 -0.56 0.31
C ALA A 135 -15.64 -1.51 0.71
N ALA A 136 -16.09 -1.45 1.97
CA ALA A 136 -17.26 -2.21 2.43
C ALA A 136 -18.54 -1.85 1.65
N GLU A 137 -18.68 -0.58 1.27
CA GLU A 137 -19.78 -0.07 0.46
C GLU A 137 -19.32 0.23 -0.98
N PRO A 138 -20.25 0.30 -1.95
CA PRO A 138 -19.92 0.63 -3.34
C PRO A 138 -19.14 1.93 -3.45
N VAL A 139 -17.99 1.89 -4.12
CA VAL A 139 -17.12 3.06 -4.27
C VAL A 139 -17.62 3.96 -5.39
N ARG A 140 -17.94 5.21 -5.06
CA ARG A 140 -18.23 6.30 -6.02
C ARG A 140 -16.98 7.12 -6.23
N ILE A 141 -16.64 7.40 -7.48
CA ILE A 141 -15.45 8.19 -7.85
C ILE A 141 -15.92 9.55 -8.39
N GLN A 142 -15.36 10.61 -7.83
CA GLN A 142 -15.59 11.97 -8.29
C GLN A 142 -14.25 12.68 -8.45
N ILE A 143 -14.25 13.65 -9.37
CA ILE A 143 -13.03 14.36 -9.72
C ILE A 143 -13.25 15.85 -9.49
N PHE A 144 -12.26 16.51 -8.92
CA PHE A 144 -12.31 17.93 -8.58
C PHE A 144 -11.04 18.63 -9.06
N ASP A 145 -11.17 19.88 -9.41
CA ASP A 145 -10.06 20.77 -9.72
C ASP A 145 -9.36 21.31 -8.45
N GLU A 146 -8.42 22.23 -8.65
CA GLU A 146 -7.68 22.86 -7.56
C GLU A 146 -8.57 23.74 -6.65
N ASN A 147 -9.69 24.26 -7.16
CA ASN A 147 -10.65 25.07 -6.43
C ASN A 147 -11.72 24.21 -5.72
N LYS A 148 -11.61 22.87 -5.84
CA LYS A 148 -12.60 21.89 -5.36
C LYS A 148 -13.94 21.94 -6.10
N GLU A 149 -13.94 22.47 -7.31
CA GLU A 149 -15.07 22.39 -8.22
C GLU A 149 -15.09 21.02 -8.90
N LYS A 150 -16.30 20.43 -9.00
CA LYS A 150 -16.46 19.11 -9.60
C LYS A 150 -16.24 19.17 -11.10
N ILE A 151 -15.29 18.37 -11.59
CA ILE A 151 -15.08 18.15 -13.01
C ILE A 151 -16.04 17.06 -13.48
N GLN A 152 -16.81 17.36 -14.53
CA GLN A 152 -17.63 16.36 -15.21
C GLN A 152 -16.71 15.39 -15.95
N ALA A 153 -16.78 14.13 -15.57
CA ALA A 153 -15.94 13.07 -16.11
C ALA A 153 -16.71 11.77 -16.18
N GLU A 154 -16.51 11.04 -17.25
CA GLU A 154 -16.94 9.68 -17.34
C GLU A 154 -15.92 8.78 -16.62
N VAL A 155 -16.41 7.98 -15.68
CA VAL A 155 -15.61 6.99 -14.97
C VAL A 155 -16.05 5.61 -15.43
N LEU A 156 -15.25 4.99 -16.29
CA LEU A 156 -15.50 3.64 -16.72
C LEU A 156 -15.14 2.67 -15.60
N ARG A 157 -16.08 1.80 -15.23
CA ARG A 157 -15.87 0.76 -14.22
C ARG A 157 -15.60 -0.57 -14.92
N THR A 158 -14.60 -1.31 -14.44
CA THR A 158 -14.16 -2.58 -15.03
C THR A 158 -14.09 -3.67 -13.97
N GLU A 159 -14.30 -4.89 -14.39
CA GLU A 159 -14.08 -6.09 -13.56
C GLU A 159 -12.59 -6.29 -13.30
N ARG A 160 -12.25 -6.77 -12.10
CA ARG A 160 -10.88 -7.00 -11.66
C ARG A 160 -10.80 -8.25 -10.78
N VAL A 161 -10.77 -9.39 -11.44
CA VAL A 161 -10.65 -10.71 -10.78
C VAL A 161 -9.37 -10.79 -9.92
N ASP A 162 -8.30 -10.15 -10.35
CA ASP A 162 -7.05 -10.08 -9.60
C ASP A 162 -7.16 -9.28 -8.29
N VAL A 163 -8.05 -8.29 -8.23
CA VAL A 163 -8.37 -7.55 -7.00
C VAL A 163 -9.26 -8.36 -6.09
N GLU A 164 -10.22 -9.11 -6.62
CA GLU A 164 -11.06 -10.04 -5.84
C GLU A 164 -10.21 -11.08 -5.12
N GLN A 165 -9.23 -11.65 -5.79
CA GLN A 165 -8.28 -12.59 -5.18
C GLN A 165 -7.42 -11.99 -4.07
N LEU A 166 -7.27 -10.66 -4.02
CA LEU A 166 -6.55 -9.97 -2.96
C LEU A 166 -7.40 -9.69 -1.72
N TYR A 167 -8.72 -9.75 -1.87
CA TYR A 167 -9.71 -9.41 -0.86
C TYR A 167 -10.76 -10.51 -0.80
N GLU A 168 -10.46 -11.60 -0.07
CA GLU A 168 -11.35 -12.77 0.08
C GLU A 168 -12.76 -12.36 0.53
N GLU A 169 -12.85 -11.31 1.34
CA GLU A 169 -14.10 -10.75 1.81
C GLU A 169 -14.98 -10.14 0.70
N MET A 170 -14.42 -9.87 -0.49
CA MET A 170 -15.19 -9.34 -1.63
C MET A 170 -16.14 -10.36 -2.23
N GLU A 171 -15.93 -11.66 -2.03
CA GLU A 171 -16.84 -12.70 -2.54
C GLU A 171 -18.27 -12.54 -2.04
N GLN A 172 -18.44 -11.94 -0.87
CA GLN A 172 -19.74 -11.73 -0.21
C GLN A 172 -20.30 -10.32 -0.44
N MET A 173 -19.59 -9.47 -1.22
CA MET A 173 -19.98 -8.08 -1.39
C MET A 173 -20.79 -7.87 -2.67
N GLU A 174 -21.80 -7.00 -2.59
CA GLU A 174 -22.47 -6.48 -3.78
C GLU A 174 -21.49 -5.59 -4.58
N ASN A 175 -21.58 -5.63 -5.91
CA ASN A 175 -20.72 -4.84 -6.84
C ASN A 175 -19.23 -5.14 -6.78
N LYS A 176 -18.82 -6.32 -6.32
CA LYS A 176 -17.42 -6.77 -6.33
C LYS A 176 -16.77 -6.67 -7.71
N ASP A 177 -17.56 -6.96 -8.76
CA ASP A 177 -17.10 -7.11 -10.15
C ASP A 177 -16.58 -5.81 -10.76
N LYS A 178 -16.86 -4.65 -10.15
CA LYS A 178 -16.52 -3.34 -10.69
C LYS A 178 -15.51 -2.58 -9.85
N SER A 179 -14.53 -3.29 -9.30
CA SER A 179 -13.47 -2.66 -8.50
C SER A 179 -12.49 -1.83 -9.32
N GLY A 180 -12.28 -2.16 -10.59
CA GLY A 180 -11.45 -1.38 -11.49
C GLY A 180 -12.09 -0.06 -11.93
N PHE A 181 -11.24 0.92 -12.28
CA PHE A 181 -11.68 2.17 -12.87
C PHE A 181 -10.69 2.70 -13.90
N PHE A 182 -11.24 3.45 -14.85
CA PHE A 182 -10.50 4.21 -15.83
C PHE A 182 -11.13 5.59 -15.99
N VAL A 183 -10.29 6.62 -16.02
CA VAL A 183 -10.68 8.02 -16.19
C VAL A 183 -9.76 8.66 -17.21
N GLU A 184 -10.35 9.37 -18.15
CA GLU A 184 -9.64 10.21 -19.10
C GLU A 184 -10.24 11.61 -19.12
N LEU A 185 -9.41 12.63 -18.97
CA LEU A 185 -9.79 14.02 -18.93
C LEU A 185 -8.97 14.82 -19.94
N THR A 186 -9.64 15.72 -20.64
CA THR A 186 -9.04 16.65 -21.60
C THR A 186 -9.33 18.09 -21.19
N ASN A 187 -8.60 19.03 -21.79
CA ASN A 187 -8.76 20.46 -21.56
C ASN A 187 -8.60 20.90 -20.09
N LEU A 188 -7.84 20.13 -19.32
CA LEU A 188 -7.56 20.45 -17.93
C LEU A 188 -6.76 21.73 -17.80
N LYS A 189 -7.20 22.58 -16.88
CA LYS A 189 -6.53 23.81 -16.46
C LYS A 189 -6.15 23.68 -14.98
N GLY A 190 -5.17 24.45 -14.55
CA GLY A 190 -4.76 24.46 -13.14
C GLY A 190 -3.52 23.59 -12.84
N LYS A 191 -3.23 23.39 -11.57
CA LYS A 191 -2.01 22.75 -11.07
C LYS A 191 -2.22 21.34 -10.56
N VAL A 192 -3.44 21.05 -10.12
CA VAL A 192 -3.78 19.83 -9.40
C VAL A 192 -5.19 19.37 -9.74
N VAL A 193 -5.36 18.04 -9.83
CA VAL A 193 -6.66 17.36 -9.87
C VAL A 193 -6.75 16.44 -8.66
N TYR A 194 -7.90 16.38 -8.03
CA TYR A 194 -8.22 15.47 -6.93
C TYR A 194 -9.15 14.38 -7.44
N ILE A 195 -8.76 13.13 -7.31
CA ILE A 195 -9.64 11.99 -7.54
C ILE A 195 -10.08 11.50 -6.16
N VAL A 196 -11.39 11.58 -5.90
CA VAL A 196 -11.96 11.28 -4.59
C VAL A 196 -12.80 10.02 -4.69
N PHE A 197 -12.45 9.04 -3.88
CA PHE A 197 -13.14 7.77 -3.73
C PHE A 197 -14.03 7.85 -2.50
N TYR A 198 -15.33 7.78 -2.68
CA TYR A 198 -16.32 7.81 -1.60
C TYR A 198 -16.90 6.41 -1.38
N ALA A 199 -17.04 6.01 -0.12
CA ALA A 199 -17.83 4.85 0.31
C ALA A 199 -18.61 5.25 1.57
N GLY A 200 -19.93 5.23 1.51
CA GLY A 200 -20.79 5.79 2.55
C GLY A 200 -20.36 7.21 2.93
N ASN A 201 -20.08 7.39 4.22
CA ASN A 201 -19.62 8.66 4.78
C ASN A 201 -18.11 8.86 4.78
N THR A 202 -17.35 7.89 4.28
CA THR A 202 -15.88 7.93 4.26
C THR A 202 -15.35 8.26 2.88
N LYS A 203 -14.13 8.79 2.83
CA LYS A 203 -13.45 9.09 1.55
C LYS A 203 -11.94 8.91 1.63
N SER A 204 -11.39 8.54 0.49
CA SER A 204 -9.95 8.60 0.21
C SER A 204 -9.69 9.54 -0.96
N VAL A 205 -8.51 10.17 -0.99
CA VAL A 205 -8.18 11.18 -2.01
C VAL A 205 -6.84 10.84 -2.63
N HIS A 206 -6.82 10.80 -3.95
CA HIS A 206 -5.59 10.78 -4.75
C HIS A 206 -5.37 12.15 -5.38
N VAL A 207 -4.17 12.68 -5.22
CA VAL A 207 -3.80 14.02 -5.70
C VAL A 207 -2.90 13.88 -6.92
N VAL A 208 -3.37 14.37 -8.06
CA VAL A 208 -2.64 14.33 -9.33
C VAL A 208 -2.12 15.72 -9.65
N PRO A 209 -0.81 15.96 -9.58
CA PRO A 209 -0.22 17.22 -10.01
C PRO A 209 -0.17 17.28 -11.55
N LEU A 210 -0.75 18.33 -12.14
CA LEU A 210 -0.80 18.54 -13.59
C LEU A 210 0.47 19.18 -14.17
N GLN A 211 1.31 19.80 -13.33
CA GLN A 211 2.53 20.46 -13.79
C GLN A 211 3.73 19.50 -13.76
N GLN A 212 4.47 19.42 -14.85
CA GLN A 212 5.68 18.59 -14.98
C GLN A 212 6.75 18.87 -13.92
N THR A 213 6.88 20.11 -13.47
CA THR A 213 7.81 20.53 -12.41
C THR A 213 7.56 19.79 -11.08
N VAL A 214 6.31 19.51 -10.75
CA VAL A 214 5.94 18.78 -9.53
C VAL A 214 6.25 17.28 -9.66
N VAL A 215 6.10 16.73 -10.88
CA VAL A 215 6.45 15.32 -11.16
C VAL A 215 7.95 15.11 -11.06
N ILE A 216 8.76 16.05 -11.56
CA ILE A 216 10.23 16.01 -11.44
C ILE A 216 10.63 16.07 -9.96
N ARG A 217 10.01 16.96 -9.17
CA ARG A 217 10.31 17.09 -7.74
C ARG A 217 10.00 15.80 -6.97
N LYS A 218 8.83 15.18 -7.20
CA LYS A 218 8.49 13.87 -6.60
C LYS A 218 9.44 12.76 -7.03
N LYS A 219 9.84 12.73 -8.31
CA LYS A 219 10.86 11.78 -8.78
C LYS A 219 12.20 12.02 -8.09
N ILE A 220 12.65 13.28 -7.99
CA ILE A 220 13.91 13.63 -7.31
C ILE A 220 13.82 13.23 -5.84
N GLU A 221 12.75 13.53 -5.11
CA GLU A 221 12.56 13.12 -3.72
C GLU A 221 12.57 11.60 -3.55
N LYS A 222 11.92 10.87 -4.46
CA LYS A 222 11.95 9.40 -4.47
C LYS A 222 13.37 8.85 -4.71
N TYR A 223 14.13 9.45 -5.62
CA TYR A 223 15.51 9.05 -5.88
C TYR A 223 16.43 9.46 -4.75
N ALA A 224 16.24 10.64 -4.16
CA ALA A 224 16.98 11.08 -2.99
C ALA A 224 16.77 10.15 -1.79
N LYS A 225 15.49 9.78 -1.49
CA LYS A 225 15.17 8.80 -0.43
C LYS A 225 15.79 7.43 -0.69
N LYS A 226 15.76 6.95 -1.95
CA LYS A 226 16.46 5.72 -2.35
C LYS A 226 17.97 5.84 -2.20
N GLY A 227 18.55 6.98 -2.59
CA GLY A 227 19.97 7.26 -2.46
C GLY A 227 20.43 7.28 -1.01
N ILE A 228 19.68 7.95 -0.13
CA ILE A 228 19.96 7.97 1.32
C ILE A 228 19.86 6.57 1.93
N ARG A 229 18.84 5.78 1.55
CA ARG A 229 18.69 4.39 2.01
C ARG A 229 19.87 3.53 1.53
N TYR A 230 20.26 3.67 0.26
CA TYR A 230 21.38 2.95 -0.33
C TYR A 230 22.71 3.33 0.32
N TRP A 231 22.92 4.62 0.57
CA TRP A 231 24.11 5.12 1.28
C TRP A 231 24.20 4.55 2.70
N LYS A 232 23.11 4.53 3.44
CA LYS A 232 23.07 3.94 4.78
C LYS A 232 23.34 2.43 4.81
N THR A 233 23.03 1.72 3.73
CA THR A 233 23.16 0.25 3.68
C THR A 233 24.44 -0.23 3.00
N GLN A 234 24.95 0.50 2.02
CA GLN A 234 26.04 0.06 1.14
C GLN A 234 27.28 0.97 1.17
N GLY A 235 27.18 2.12 1.83
CA GLY A 235 28.27 3.12 1.90
C GLY A 235 28.35 4.06 0.70
N SER A 236 29.17 5.13 0.85
CA SER A 236 29.27 6.21 -0.12
C SER A 236 29.89 5.81 -1.47
N ALA A 237 30.88 4.93 -1.47
CA ALA A 237 31.57 4.51 -2.70
C ALA A 237 30.64 3.76 -3.67
N ALA A 238 29.75 2.91 -3.16
CA ALA A 238 28.77 2.17 -3.96
C ALA A 238 27.67 3.09 -4.56
N LEU A 239 27.33 4.19 -3.89
CA LEU A 239 26.39 5.17 -4.41
C LEU A 239 27.00 5.93 -5.61
N VAL A 240 28.23 6.39 -5.50
CA VAL A 240 28.95 7.09 -6.58
C VAL A 240 29.07 6.22 -7.82
N GLY A 241 29.43 4.95 -7.67
CA GLY A 241 29.52 4.00 -8.79
C GLY A 241 28.19 3.82 -9.54
N LYS A 242 27.07 3.73 -8.83
CA LYS A 242 25.73 3.59 -9.44
C LYS A 242 25.25 4.86 -10.15
N VAL A 243 25.55 6.03 -9.63
CA VAL A 243 25.22 7.31 -10.26
C VAL A 243 26.04 7.50 -11.54
N ALA A 244 27.35 7.22 -11.50
CA ALA A 244 28.23 7.31 -12.67
C ALA A 244 27.81 6.33 -13.78
N ALA A 245 27.41 5.10 -13.46
CA ALA A 245 26.92 4.14 -14.43
C ALA A 245 25.62 4.59 -15.12
N LYS A 246 24.68 5.21 -14.39
CA LYS A 246 23.43 5.73 -14.96
C LYS A 246 23.62 6.99 -15.83
N VAL A 247 24.56 7.83 -15.52
CA VAL A 247 24.88 9.01 -16.35
C VAL A 247 25.46 8.57 -17.69
N ARG A 248 26.31 7.53 -17.70
CA ARG A 248 26.90 6.98 -18.94
C ARG A 248 25.89 6.27 -19.85
N THR A 249 24.77 5.78 -19.33
CA THR A 249 23.70 5.13 -20.14
C THR A 249 22.62 6.09 -20.62
N ALA A 250 22.67 7.36 -20.18
CA ALA A 250 21.70 8.40 -20.57
C ALA A 250 22.28 9.44 -21.54
N SER A 251 23.54 9.30 -21.89
CA SER A 251 24.25 10.02 -22.96
C SER A 251 24.47 9.10 -24.16
#